data_b0ca7f52f0d7db4cf11e706e17a31588
#
_entry.id   b0ca7f52f0d7db4cf11e706e17a31588
#
_cell.length_a   1.000
_cell.length_b   1.000
_cell.length_c   1.000
_cell.angle_alpha   90.00
_cell.angle_beta   90.00
_cell.angle_gamma   90.00
#
_symmetry.space_group_name_H-M   'P 1'
#
loop_
_entity.id
_entity.type
_entity.pdbx_description
1 polymer ?
#
loop_
_entity_poly.entity_id
_entity_poly.type
_entity_poly.pdbx_seq_one_letter_code
_entity_poly.pdbx_strand_id
1 'polypeptide(L)'
;MIYECQGGHISFSKDYLIACGMRGCNKPTVIISPIDIKWFYKISEKGLSIDRKDLHKIIEDPNMPRDVKKEITKIFPHLPY
;
A
#
# COMPACT_ATOMS: atom_id res chain seq x y z
N MET A 1 8.16 0.75 -3.19
CA MET A 1 7.34 1.71 -3.98
C MET A 1 5.86 1.43 -3.76
N ILE A 2 5.04 2.45 -3.90
CA ILE A 2 3.60 2.34 -3.67
C ILE A 2 2.87 2.56 -4.98
N TYR A 3 1.98 1.64 -5.31
CA TYR A 3 1.22 1.64 -6.56
C TYR A 3 -0.27 1.65 -6.28
N GLU A 4 -1.04 2.22 -7.21
CA GLU A 4 -2.49 2.14 -7.19
C GLU A 4 -2.99 1.63 -8.53
N CYS A 5 -3.93 0.69 -8.52
CA CYS A 5 -4.56 0.21 -9.74
C CYS A 5 -5.87 0.95 -9.99
N GLN A 6 -6.41 0.81 -11.21
CA GLN A 6 -7.68 1.42 -11.60
C GLN A 6 -8.87 0.85 -10.83
N GLY A 7 -8.71 -0.32 -10.21
CA GLY A 7 -9.75 -0.95 -9.40
C GLY A 7 -9.80 -0.49 -7.95
N GLY A 8 -8.94 0.46 -7.55
CA GLY A 8 -8.91 0.98 -6.19
C GLY A 8 -8.09 0.16 -5.21
N HIS A 9 -7.17 -0.68 -5.70
CA HIS A 9 -6.26 -1.44 -4.86
C HIS A 9 -4.94 -0.69 -4.68
N ILE A 10 -4.39 -0.74 -3.48
CA ILE A 10 -3.09 -0.17 -3.16
C ILE A 10 -2.09 -1.31 -2.99
N SER A 11 -0.93 -1.19 -3.62
CA SER A 11 0.12 -2.20 -3.55
C SER A 11 1.42 -1.60 -3.04
N PHE A 12 2.01 -2.25 -2.04
CA PHE A 12 3.33 -1.91 -1.49
C PHE A 12 4.30 -2.98 -1.98
N SER A 13 5.20 -2.62 -2.90
CA SER A 13 6.09 -3.59 -3.55
C SER A 13 7.52 -3.06 -3.60
N LYS A 14 8.48 -3.95 -3.41
CA LYS A 14 9.91 -3.66 -3.60
C LYS A 14 10.28 -3.55 -5.06
N ASP A 15 9.63 -4.35 -5.90
CA ASP A 15 9.93 -4.47 -7.32
C ASP A 15 8.93 -3.67 -8.15
N TYR A 16 9.32 -3.40 -9.39
CA TYR A 16 8.43 -2.73 -10.32
C TYR A 16 7.19 -3.58 -10.59
N LEU A 17 6.01 -2.98 -10.41
CA LEU A 17 4.74 -3.68 -10.52
C LEU A 17 3.98 -3.17 -11.75
N ILE A 18 3.89 -4.03 -12.77
CA ILE A 18 3.22 -3.68 -14.02
C ILE A 18 1.69 -3.77 -13.86
N ALA A 19 1.22 -4.77 -13.12
CA ALA A 19 -0.19 -5.02 -12.91
C ALA A 19 -0.49 -5.24 -11.44
N CYS A 20 -1.75 -5.01 -11.04
CA CYS A 20 -2.19 -5.16 -9.66
C CYS A 20 -1.93 -6.59 -9.15
N GLY A 21 -1.32 -6.69 -7.96
CA GLY A 21 -1.04 -7.97 -7.32
C GLY A 21 -2.24 -8.59 -6.61
N MET A 22 -3.37 -7.90 -6.55
CA MET A 22 -4.59 -8.47 -5.97
C MET A 22 -5.12 -9.61 -6.82
N ARG A 23 -5.48 -10.69 -6.16
CA ARG A 23 -6.01 -11.88 -6.83
C ARG A 23 -7.24 -11.52 -7.66
N GLY A 24 -7.18 -11.84 -8.96
CA GLY A 24 -8.28 -11.62 -9.89
C GLY A 24 -8.40 -10.21 -10.45
N CYS A 25 -7.52 -9.28 -10.07
CA CYS A 25 -7.59 -7.90 -10.54
C CYS A 25 -6.85 -7.71 -11.88
N ASN A 26 -5.55 -7.91 -11.92
CA ASN A 26 -4.67 -7.77 -13.10
C ASN A 26 -4.79 -6.44 -13.86
N LYS A 27 -5.35 -5.40 -13.23
CA LYS A 27 -5.46 -4.08 -13.86
C LYS A 27 -4.11 -3.35 -13.83
N PRO A 28 -3.85 -2.44 -14.79
CA PRO A 28 -2.60 -1.68 -14.78
C PRO A 28 -2.50 -0.80 -13.54
N THR A 29 -1.27 -0.61 -13.08
CA THR A 29 -0.96 0.19 -11.90
C THR A 29 -0.18 1.44 -12.27
N VAL A 30 -0.28 2.46 -11.44
CA VAL A 30 0.54 3.66 -11.51
C VAL A 30 1.28 3.84 -10.19
N ILE A 31 2.49 4.39 -10.26
CA ILE A 31 3.28 4.70 -9.07
C ILE A 31 2.71 5.96 -8.43
N ILE A 32 2.30 5.87 -7.17
CA ILE A 32 1.84 7.03 -6.40
C ILE A 32 2.90 7.57 -5.46
N SER A 33 3.89 6.74 -5.11
CA SER A 33 5.04 7.18 -4.32
C SER A 33 6.23 6.25 -4.56
N PRO A 34 7.46 6.81 -4.71
CA PRO A 34 8.67 6.00 -4.81
C PRO A 34 9.18 5.51 -3.46
N ILE A 35 8.54 5.87 -2.37
CA ILE A 35 8.98 5.53 -1.02
C ILE A 35 8.71 4.06 -0.71
N ASP A 36 9.71 3.36 -0.17
CA ASP A 36 9.58 1.99 0.30
C ASP A 36 9.32 2.01 1.81
N ILE A 37 8.16 1.48 2.20
CA ILE A 37 7.80 1.33 3.60
C ILE A 37 8.11 -0.11 4.01
N LYS A 38 9.25 -0.31 4.63
CA LYS A 38 9.77 -1.64 4.99
C LYS A 38 8.85 -2.43 5.92
N TRP A 39 8.02 -1.75 6.68
CA TRP A 39 7.09 -2.41 7.60
C TRP A 39 6.16 -3.39 6.87
N PHE A 40 5.70 -3.03 5.66
CA PHE A 40 4.83 -3.90 4.87
C PHE A 40 5.54 -5.15 4.34
N TYR A 41 6.87 -5.07 4.17
CA TYR A 41 7.65 -6.21 3.68
C TYR A 41 7.91 -7.26 4.75
N LYS A 42 7.66 -6.93 6.01
CA LYS A 42 7.70 -7.91 7.10
C LYS A 42 6.47 -8.82 7.09
N ILE A 43 5.35 -8.33 6.56
CA ILE A 43 4.12 -9.10 6.44
C ILE A 43 4.23 -10.07 5.27
N SER A 44 4.84 -9.61 4.15
CA SER A 44 5.08 -10.43 2.97
C SER A 44 6.35 -9.97 2.27
N GLU A 45 7.23 -10.88 1.94
CA GLU A 45 8.49 -10.58 1.24
C GLU A 45 8.25 -9.94 -0.13
N LYS A 46 7.17 -10.32 -0.78
CA LYS A 46 6.82 -9.81 -2.10
C LYS A 46 6.10 -8.47 -2.05
N GLY A 47 5.74 -8.03 -0.85
CA GLY A 47 4.94 -6.85 -0.65
C GLY A 47 3.48 -7.20 -0.33
N LEU A 48 2.63 -6.20 -0.29
CA LEU A 48 1.24 -6.34 0.12
C LEU A 48 0.33 -5.58 -0.85
N SER A 49 -0.72 -6.24 -1.32
CA SER A 49 -1.77 -5.60 -2.11
C SER A 49 -3.07 -5.67 -1.34
N ILE A 50 -3.71 -4.52 -1.14
CA ILE A 50 -4.94 -4.41 -0.33
C ILE A 50 -5.95 -3.51 -1.01
N ASP A 51 -7.21 -3.68 -0.65
CA ASP A 51 -8.26 -2.75 -1.05
C ASP A 51 -8.01 -1.42 -0.34
N ARG A 52 -8.22 -0.31 -1.06
CA ARG A 52 -8.06 1.02 -0.51
C ARG A 52 -8.89 1.24 0.76
N LYS A 53 -10.07 0.63 0.84
CA LYS A 53 -10.94 0.69 2.01
C LYS A 53 -10.33 0.05 3.25
N ASP A 54 -9.46 -0.93 3.06
CA ASP A 54 -8.84 -1.67 4.16
C ASP A 54 -7.57 -0.99 4.69
N LEU A 55 -7.08 0.03 4.00
CA LEU A 55 -5.85 0.71 4.40
C LEU A 55 -5.99 1.36 5.78
N HIS A 56 -7.16 1.91 6.10
CA HIS A 56 -7.38 2.52 7.41
C HIS A 56 -7.29 1.49 8.56
N LYS A 57 -7.69 0.24 8.31
CA LYS A 57 -7.57 -0.83 9.30
C LYS A 57 -6.12 -1.16 9.61
N ILE A 58 -5.27 -1.10 8.59
CA ILE A 58 -3.84 -1.33 8.76
C ILE A 58 -3.20 -0.20 9.56
N ILE A 59 -3.61 1.05 9.32
CA ILE A 59 -3.10 2.21 10.06
C ILE A 59 -3.49 2.14 11.54
N GLU A 60 -4.64 1.57 11.85
CA GLU A 60 -5.11 1.40 13.22
C GLU A 60 -4.40 0.25 13.96
N ASP A 61 -3.58 -0.55 13.29
CA ASP A 61 -2.83 -1.64 13.92
C ASP A 61 -1.92 -1.06 15.02
N PRO A 62 -2.07 -1.52 16.29
CA PRO A 62 -1.24 -1.02 17.38
C PRO A 62 0.25 -1.36 17.24
N ASN A 63 0.58 -2.33 16.40
CA ASN A 63 1.97 -2.71 16.13
C ASN A 63 2.66 -1.81 15.11
N MET A 64 1.92 -0.94 14.44
CA MET A 64 2.49 -0.03 13.45
C MET A 64 3.22 1.13 14.13
N PRO A 65 4.50 1.37 13.82
CA PRO A 65 5.24 2.52 14.35
C PRO A 65 4.63 3.85 13.92
N ARG A 66 4.78 4.87 14.76
CA ARG A 66 4.24 6.21 14.48
C ARG A 66 4.84 6.87 13.25
N ASP A 67 6.12 6.67 13.00
CA ASP A 67 6.79 7.20 11.82
C ASP A 67 6.24 6.60 10.53
N VAL A 68 5.90 5.30 10.55
CA VAL A 68 5.23 4.64 9.42
C VAL A 68 3.84 5.23 9.20
N LYS A 69 3.07 5.45 10.27
CA LYS A 69 1.75 6.09 10.18
C LYS A 69 1.84 7.48 9.57
N LYS A 70 2.85 8.27 9.95
CA LYS A 70 3.06 9.60 9.38
C LYS A 70 3.35 9.54 7.89
N GLU A 71 4.19 8.61 7.45
CA GLU A 71 4.50 8.44 6.03
C GLU A 71 3.25 8.09 5.23
N ILE A 72 2.44 7.15 5.71
CA ILE A 72 1.21 6.75 5.04
C ILE A 72 0.23 7.93 4.98
N THR A 73 0.09 8.69 6.05
CA THR A 73 -0.80 9.84 6.12
C THR A 73 -0.40 10.94 5.14
N LYS A 74 0.90 11.13 4.92
CA LYS A 74 1.40 12.09 3.91
C LYS A 74 1.03 11.67 2.50
N ILE A 75 1.10 10.36 2.22
CA ILE A 75 0.79 9.81 0.90
C ILE A 75 -0.72 9.78 0.67
N PHE A 76 -1.48 9.49 1.70
CA PHE A 76 -2.94 9.38 1.67
C PHE A 76 -3.56 10.36 2.67
N PRO A 77 -3.62 11.67 2.36
CA PRO A 77 -4.05 12.70 3.31
C PRO A 77 -5.53 12.61 3.69
N HIS A 78 -6.33 11.82 2.98
CA HIS A 78 -7.75 11.64 3.26
C HIS A 78 -8.06 10.45 4.18
N LEU A 79 -7.03 9.81 4.74
CA LEU A 79 -7.23 8.75 5.71
C LEU A 79 -7.46 9.31 7.10
N PRO A 80 -8.30 8.62 7.93
CA PRO A 80 -9.19 7.52 7.58
C PRO A 80 -10.40 7.98 6.76
N TYR A 81 -10.86 7.11 5.92
CA TYR A 81 -12.02 7.41 5.06
C TYR A 81 -13.32 7.29 5.82
#